data_b28779ff3540666a26126a8ba59309d5
#
_entry.id   b28779ff3540666a26126a8ba59309d5
#
_cell.length_a   1.000
_cell.length_b   1.000
_cell.length_c   1.000
_cell.angle_alpha   90.00
_cell.angle_beta   90.00
_cell.angle_gamma   90.00
#
_symmetry.space_group_name_H-M   'P 1'
#
loop_
_entity.id
_entity.type
_entity.pdbx_description
1 polymer ?
#
loop_
_entity_poly.entity_id
_entity_poly.type
_entity_poly.pdbx_seq_one_letter_code
_entity_poly.pdbx_strand_id
1 'polypeptide(L)' 'MDTAIARPELLLVADAVAREKNIDREEVLEAMEQAIQKAGRAKYGHEKDIRATIDRKTGDVRLSR' A
#
# COMPACT_ATOMS: atom_id res chain seq x y z
N MET A 1 -19.73 -0.29 8.05
CA MET A 1 -19.26 -1.21 7.07
C MET A 1 -17.77 -1.07 6.83
N ASP A 2 -17.11 -2.14 6.76
CA ASP A 2 -15.69 -2.11 6.52
C ASP A 2 -15.40 -1.97 5.04
N THR A 3 -14.72 -0.92 4.68
CA THR A 3 -14.36 -0.68 3.30
C THR A 3 -12.95 -1.12 2.98
N ALA A 4 -12.27 -1.64 3.97
CA ALA A 4 -10.88 -2.03 3.76
C ALA A 4 -10.81 -3.24 2.84
N ILE A 5 -9.79 -3.26 2.01
CA ILE A 5 -9.48 -4.43 1.22
C ILE A 5 -8.97 -5.51 2.17
N ALA A 6 -9.40 -6.73 1.95
CA ALA A 6 -8.90 -7.83 2.77
C ALA A 6 -7.37 -7.87 2.64
N ARG A 7 -6.68 -7.86 3.77
CA ARG A 7 -5.24 -7.69 3.80
C ARG A 7 -4.48 -8.78 3.05
N PRO A 8 -4.87 -10.06 3.19
CA PRO A 8 -4.19 -11.08 2.39
C PRO A 8 -4.33 -10.85 0.89
N GLU A 9 -5.44 -10.25 0.47
CA GLU A 9 -5.64 -9.96 -0.95
C GLU A 9 -4.64 -8.93 -1.45
N LEU A 10 -4.27 -7.96 -0.63
CA LEU A 10 -3.26 -6.99 -1.02
C LEU A 10 -1.94 -7.67 -1.36
N LEU A 11 -1.53 -8.61 -0.53
CA LEU A 11 -0.30 -9.33 -0.77
C LEU A 11 -0.40 -10.21 -2.01
N LEU A 12 -1.56 -10.81 -2.24
CA LEU A 12 -1.77 -11.63 -3.43
C LEU A 12 -1.73 -10.78 -4.69
N VAL A 13 -2.34 -9.60 -4.66
CA VAL A 13 -2.31 -8.70 -5.80
C VAL A 13 -0.88 -8.26 -6.09
N ALA A 14 -0.14 -7.90 -5.05
CA ALA A 14 1.24 -7.48 -5.22
C ALA A 14 2.08 -8.61 -5.82
N ASP A 15 1.87 -9.83 -5.36
CA ASP A 15 2.60 -10.98 -5.86
C ASP A 15 2.27 -11.23 -7.34
N ALA A 16 1.00 -11.13 -7.69
CA ALA A 16 0.57 -11.33 -9.06
C ALA A 16 1.16 -10.28 -10.01
N VAL A 17 1.14 -9.02 -9.58
CA VAL A 17 1.71 -7.94 -10.38
C VAL A 17 3.21 -8.14 -10.54
N ALA A 18 3.87 -8.53 -9.47
CA ALA A 18 5.31 -8.72 -9.51
C ALA A 18 5.67 -9.82 -10.51
N ARG A 19 4.92 -10.90 -10.53
CA ARG A 19 5.16 -11.97 -11.47
C ARG A 19 4.90 -11.55 -12.91
N GLU A 20 3.81 -10.84 -13.11
CA GLU A 20 3.43 -10.42 -14.44
C GLU A 20 4.45 -9.47 -15.04
N LYS A 21 4.99 -8.58 -14.22
CA LYS A 21 5.94 -7.59 -14.67
C LYS A 21 7.39 -8.00 -14.46
N ASN A 22 7.60 -9.16 -13.88
CA ASN A 22 8.94 -9.67 -13.60
C ASN A 22 9.78 -8.71 -12.77
N ILE A 23 9.17 -8.24 -11.68
CA ILE A 23 9.85 -7.36 -10.74
C ILE A 23 9.69 -7.93 -9.34
N ASP A 24 10.44 -7.39 -8.39
CA ASP A 24 10.35 -7.84 -7.02
C ASP A 24 9.02 -7.43 -6.40
N ARG A 25 8.45 -8.32 -5.61
CA ARG A 25 7.23 -8.02 -4.87
C ARG A 25 7.43 -6.83 -3.96
N GLU A 26 8.62 -6.70 -3.39
CA GLU A 26 8.94 -5.59 -2.51
C GLU A 26 8.80 -4.25 -3.23
N GLU A 27 9.23 -4.19 -4.47
CA GLU A 27 9.10 -2.98 -5.26
C GLU A 27 7.63 -2.64 -5.51
N VAL A 28 6.82 -3.66 -5.76
CA VAL A 28 5.38 -3.45 -5.95
C VAL A 28 4.75 -2.90 -4.69
N LEU A 29 5.11 -3.47 -3.54
CA LEU A 29 4.56 -3.02 -2.28
C LEU A 29 4.98 -1.59 -1.96
N GLU A 30 6.22 -1.22 -2.26
CA GLU A 30 6.67 0.15 -2.07
C GLU A 30 5.90 1.12 -2.94
N ALA A 31 5.66 0.75 -4.19
CA ALA A 31 4.89 1.60 -5.09
C ALA A 31 3.46 1.78 -4.57
N MET A 32 2.89 0.71 -4.04
CA MET A 32 1.55 0.79 -3.45
C MET A 32 1.53 1.69 -2.24
N GLU A 33 2.55 1.61 -1.40
CA GLU A 33 2.66 2.49 -0.24
C GLU A 33 2.72 3.95 -0.67
N GLN A 34 3.52 4.24 -1.69
CA GLN A 34 3.63 5.62 -2.18
C GLN A 34 2.32 6.12 -2.75
N ALA A 35 1.60 5.28 -3.45
CA ALA A 35 0.31 5.66 -4.00
C ALA A 35 -0.68 5.97 -2.87
N ILE A 36 -0.67 5.16 -1.82
CA ILE A 36 -1.54 5.39 -0.67
C ILE A 36 -1.16 6.68 0.05
N GLN A 37 0.14 6.93 0.21
CA GLN A 37 0.61 8.17 0.81
C GLN A 37 0.14 9.38 0.05
N LYS A 38 0.25 9.32 -1.27
CA LYS A 38 -0.16 10.42 -2.12
C LYS A 38 -1.65 10.68 -2.01
N ALA A 39 -2.44 9.62 -2.00
CA ALA A 39 -3.87 9.75 -1.84
C ALA A 39 -4.23 10.32 -0.48
N GLY A 40 -3.52 9.89 0.56
CA GLY A 40 -3.75 10.42 1.90
C GLY A 40 -3.45 11.89 2.00
N ARG A 41 -2.34 12.33 1.39
CA ARG A 41 -1.99 13.74 1.39
C ARG A 41 -3.00 14.58 0.63
N ALA A 42 -3.51 14.05 -0.47
CA ALA A 42 -4.52 14.75 -1.24
C ALA A 42 -5.80 14.93 -0.43
N LYS A 43 -6.11 13.96 0.42
CA LYS A 43 -7.32 14.01 1.22
C LYS A 43 -7.16 14.86 2.47
N TYR A 44 -6.02 14.77 3.15
CA TYR A 44 -5.83 15.39 4.46
C TYR A 44 -4.99 16.65 4.42
N GLY A 45 -4.43 16.99 3.28
CA GLY A 45 -3.63 18.19 3.13
C GLY A 45 -2.16 17.88 2.94
N HIS A 46 -1.53 18.62 2.03
CA HIS A 46 -0.13 18.37 1.68
C HIS A 46 0.84 18.77 2.78
N GLU A 47 0.40 19.58 3.72
CA GLU A 47 1.28 19.98 4.82
C GLU A 47 1.46 18.87 5.86
N LYS A 48 0.66 17.84 5.78
CA LYS A 48 0.80 16.72 6.71
C LYS A 48 1.69 15.65 6.11
N ASP A 49 2.66 15.23 6.90
CA ASP A 49 3.57 14.19 6.46
C ASP A 49 2.96 12.83 6.74
N ILE A 50 2.10 12.41 5.83
CA ILE A 50 1.41 11.14 5.96
C ILE A 50 2.24 10.05 5.31
N ARG A 51 2.47 8.98 6.05
CA ARG A 51 3.22 7.84 5.58
C ARG A 51 2.36 6.59 5.60
N ALA A 52 2.48 5.81 4.57
CA ALA A 52 1.76 4.54 4.47
C ALA A 52 2.76 3.40 4.51
N THR A 53 2.42 2.39 5.27
CA THR A 53 3.25 1.19 5.37
C THR A 53 2.36 -0.03 5.23
N ILE A 54 2.79 -0.98 4.43
CA ILE A 54 2.08 -2.24 4.26
C ILE A 54 2.85 -3.32 4.99
N ASP A 55 2.18 -4.00 5.91
CA ASP A 55 2.79 -5.11 6.62
C ASP A 55 3.03 -6.25 5.65
N ARG A 56 4.30 -6.67 5.56
CA ARG A 56 4.69 -7.71 4.60
C ARG A 56 4.17 -9.08 4.96
N LYS A 57 3.76 -9.27 6.19
CA LYS A 57 3.26 -10.57 6.65
C LYS A 57 1.75 -10.69 6.55
N THR A 58 1.05 -9.62 6.90
CA THR A 58 -0.40 -9.66 6.97
C THR A 58 -1.08 -8.87 5.87
N GLY A 59 -0.37 -7.92 5.25
CA GLY A 59 -0.95 -7.04 4.26
C GLY A 59 -1.69 -5.86 4.86
N ASP A 60 -1.61 -5.67 6.16
CA ASP A 60 -2.24 -4.52 6.79
C ASP A 60 -1.66 -3.23 6.27
N VAL A 61 -2.53 -2.27 6.01
CA VAL A 61 -2.09 -0.94 5.61
C VAL A 61 -2.16 -0.04 6.84
N ARG A 62 -1.07 0.62 7.13
CA ARG A 62 -0.98 1.53 8.27
C ARG A 62 -0.64 2.92 7.78
N LEU A 63 -1.38 3.90 8.26
CA LEU A 63 -1.10 5.29 7.99
C LEU A 63 -0.61 5.94 9.27
N SER A 64 0.44 6.76 9.13
CA SER A 64 0.98 7.47 10.28
C SER A 64 1.43 8.84 9.85
N ARG A 65 1.61 9.69 10.84
CA ARG A 65 2.08 11.05 10.62
C ARG A 65 3.38 11.30 11.32
#